data_807786b9c006616acd1f3641a0383e53
#
_entry.id   807786b9c006616acd1f3641a0383e53
#
_cell.length_a   1.000
_cell.length_b   1.000
_cell.length_c   1.000
_cell.angle_alpha   90.00
_cell.angle_beta   90.00
_cell.angle_gamma   90.00
#
_symmetry.space_group_name_H-M   'P 1'
#
loop_
_entity.id
_entity.type
_entity.pdbx_description
1 polymer ?
#
loop_
_entity_poly.entity_id
_entity_poly.type
_entity_poly.pdbx_seq_one_letter_code
_entity_poly.pdbx_strand_id
1 'polypeptide(L)'
;MKKMMVFVFALTCMLSLVSCGGRGKSHTIEFTIPAGYNDAFEFSDEAIFPDAFIYSEEEISPKRRTLTIKAGAGYSSAPVILKPIDYREENAYEPILLTHDKPVTIDVEKGAWFKIGVAIDNPADTPIAASIIVENVDIRIE
;
A
#
# COMPACT_ATOMS: atom_id res chain seq x y z
N MET A 1 -40.47 5.43 -26.41
CA MET A 1 -39.16 6.07 -26.34
C MET A 1 -38.89 6.72 -25.00
N LYS A 2 -39.79 7.46 -24.40
CA LYS A 2 -39.58 8.09 -23.09
C LYS A 2 -39.39 7.10 -21.92
N LYS A 3 -39.98 5.92 -22.00
CA LYS A 3 -39.85 4.89 -20.96
C LYS A 3 -38.46 4.20 -20.95
N MET A 4 -37.80 4.10 -22.10
CA MET A 4 -36.44 3.50 -22.16
C MET A 4 -35.36 4.43 -21.60
N MET A 5 -35.47 5.75 -21.76
CA MET A 5 -34.51 6.69 -21.21
C MET A 5 -34.52 6.72 -19.69
N VAL A 6 -35.69 6.62 -19.07
CA VAL A 6 -35.80 6.57 -17.61
C VAL A 6 -35.17 5.30 -17.04
N PHE A 7 -35.32 4.18 -17.73
CA PHE A 7 -34.74 2.90 -17.30
C PHE A 7 -33.23 2.88 -17.38
N VAL A 8 -32.64 3.43 -18.43
CA VAL A 8 -31.20 3.54 -18.61
C VAL A 8 -30.57 4.45 -17.52
N PHE A 9 -31.24 5.55 -17.19
CA PHE A 9 -30.82 6.47 -16.16
C PHE A 9 -30.86 5.83 -14.76
N ALA A 10 -31.92 5.09 -14.44
CA ALA A 10 -32.00 4.35 -13.17
C ALA A 10 -30.94 3.27 -13.05
N LEU A 11 -30.61 2.57 -14.13
CA LEU A 11 -29.55 1.57 -14.15
C LEU A 11 -28.17 2.19 -13.93
N THR A 12 -27.91 3.34 -14.51
CA THR A 12 -26.65 4.07 -14.32
C THR A 12 -26.48 4.54 -12.87
N CYS A 13 -27.54 5.03 -12.26
CA CYS A 13 -27.52 5.42 -10.84
C CYS A 13 -27.30 4.23 -9.90
N MET A 14 -27.87 3.07 -10.20
CA MET A 14 -27.64 1.85 -9.40
C MET A 14 -26.20 1.37 -9.50
N LEU A 15 -25.58 1.40 -10.67
CA LEU A 15 -24.18 1.05 -10.86
C LEU A 15 -23.25 2.00 -10.08
N SER A 16 -23.57 3.29 -10.05
CA SER A 16 -22.82 4.27 -9.26
C SER A 16 -22.94 4.02 -7.75
N LEU A 17 -24.11 3.68 -7.26
CA LEU A 17 -24.33 3.32 -5.86
C LEU A 17 -23.62 2.04 -5.45
N VAL A 18 -23.59 1.02 -6.30
CA VAL A 18 -22.88 -0.23 -6.07
C VAL A 18 -21.37 -0.01 -6.03
N SER A 19 -20.81 0.88 -6.87
CA SER A 19 -19.40 1.22 -6.85
C SER A 19 -18.98 2.03 -5.62
N CYS A 20 -19.89 2.79 -5.03
CA CYS A 20 -19.66 3.57 -3.81
C CYS A 20 -19.93 2.77 -2.52
N GLY A 21 -20.72 1.69 -2.60
CA GLY A 21 -21.19 0.94 -1.45
C GLY A 21 -20.16 -0.10 -0.93
N GLY A 22 -19.43 0.20 0.14
CA GLY A 22 -18.64 -0.77 0.90
C GLY A 22 -17.22 -1.02 0.42
N ARG A 23 -16.74 -0.30 -0.58
CA ARG A 23 -15.31 -0.25 -0.91
C ARG A 23 -14.67 0.93 -0.21
N GLY A 24 -13.69 0.68 0.66
CA GLY A 24 -12.85 1.72 1.24
C GLY A 24 -12.17 2.52 0.13
N LYS A 25 -11.79 3.73 0.45
CA LYS A 25 -11.06 4.59 -0.47
C LYS A 25 -9.65 4.05 -0.69
N SER A 26 -9.11 4.27 -1.88
CA SER A 26 -7.69 4.10 -2.15
C SER A 26 -6.94 5.33 -1.62
N HIS A 27 -5.79 5.08 -1.01
CA HIS A 27 -4.89 6.13 -0.53
C HIS A 27 -3.52 5.97 -1.16
N THR A 28 -2.92 7.10 -1.54
CA THR A 28 -1.54 7.14 -2.03
C THR A 28 -0.63 7.53 -0.87
N ILE A 29 0.36 6.70 -0.61
CA ILE A 29 1.39 6.95 0.40
C ILE A 29 2.68 7.28 -0.33
N GLU A 30 3.28 8.42 0.00
CA GLU A 30 4.50 8.91 -0.62
C GLU A 30 5.71 8.63 0.27
N PHE A 31 6.81 8.26 -0.37
CA PHE A 31 8.10 8.03 0.27
C PHE A 31 9.15 8.92 -0.38
N THR A 32 10.04 9.44 0.43
CA THR A 32 11.26 10.09 -0.04
C THR A 32 12.45 9.20 0.30
N ILE A 33 13.09 8.66 -0.71
CA ILE A 33 14.28 7.83 -0.55
C ILE A 33 15.50 8.75 -0.56
N PRO A 34 16.28 8.85 0.52
CA PRO A 34 17.40 9.75 0.62
C PRO A 34 18.45 9.50 -0.47
N ALA A 35 19.17 10.55 -0.87
CA ALA A 35 20.32 10.42 -1.72
C ALA A 35 21.39 9.55 -1.05
N GLY A 36 22.05 8.71 -1.83
CA GLY A 36 23.09 7.81 -1.33
C GLY A 36 22.56 6.65 -0.47
N TYR A 37 21.24 6.46 -0.42
CA TYR A 37 20.66 5.29 0.21
C TYR A 37 21.00 4.07 -0.65
N ASN A 38 21.79 3.17 -0.09
CA ASN A 38 22.35 2.04 -0.82
C ASN A 38 22.26 0.75 0.02
N ASP A 39 21.06 0.44 0.46
CA ASP A 39 20.79 -0.87 1.03
C ASP A 39 20.43 -1.84 -0.10
N ALA A 40 21.45 -2.50 -0.61
CA ALA A 40 21.26 -3.62 -1.51
C ALA A 40 20.53 -4.73 -0.76
N PHE A 41 19.28 -4.98 -1.13
CA PHE A 41 18.57 -6.14 -0.63
C PHE A 41 18.55 -7.20 -1.73
N GLU A 42 19.11 -8.34 -1.40
CA GLU A 42 18.84 -9.54 -2.18
C GLU A 42 17.62 -10.22 -1.58
N PHE A 43 16.65 -10.55 -2.43
CA PHE A 43 15.55 -11.41 -2.05
C PHE A 43 16.10 -12.83 -1.90
N SER A 44 16.81 -13.06 -0.80
CA SER A 44 17.28 -14.38 -0.39
C SER A 44 16.40 -14.89 0.74
N ASP A 45 16.34 -16.20 0.91
CA ASP A 45 15.61 -16.85 2.02
C ASP A 45 16.14 -16.45 3.42
N GLU A 46 17.20 -15.65 3.47
CA GLU A 46 17.75 -15.09 4.69
C GLU A 46 17.19 -13.69 4.92
N ALA A 47 16.69 -13.46 6.12
CA ALA A 47 15.95 -12.30 6.58
C ALA A 47 16.46 -10.96 6.04
N ILE A 48 15.57 -10.23 5.36
CA ILE A 48 15.78 -8.81 5.07
C ILE A 48 15.75 -8.07 6.41
N PHE A 49 16.80 -7.34 6.71
CA PHE A 49 16.92 -6.61 7.98
C PHE A 49 15.87 -5.51 8.06
N PRO A 50 15.13 -5.40 9.17
CA PRO A 50 14.12 -4.34 9.34
C PRO A 50 14.66 -2.92 9.18
N ASP A 51 15.95 -2.72 9.38
CA ASP A 51 16.61 -1.40 9.27
C ASP A 51 16.80 -0.94 7.81
N ALA A 52 16.65 -1.86 6.85
CA ALA A 52 16.73 -1.53 5.42
C ALA A 52 15.48 -0.83 4.86
N PHE A 53 14.43 -0.73 5.64
CA PHE A 53 13.15 -0.16 5.18
C PHE A 53 12.98 1.28 5.61
N ILE A 54 12.46 2.09 4.70
CA ILE A 54 11.94 3.43 4.99
C ILE A 54 10.46 3.31 5.24
N TYR A 55 10.01 3.71 6.42
CA TYR A 55 8.62 3.59 6.84
C TYR A 55 7.80 4.84 6.53
N SER A 56 6.53 4.64 6.21
CA SER A 56 5.59 5.71 6.00
C SER A 56 5.41 6.58 7.25
N GLU A 57 5.12 7.86 7.07
CA GLU A 57 4.64 8.73 8.15
C GLU A 57 3.20 8.36 8.53
N GLU A 58 2.43 8.00 7.53
CA GLU A 58 1.06 7.55 7.69
C GLU A 58 1.02 6.15 8.32
N GLU A 59 0.03 5.98 9.17
CA GLU A 59 -0.38 4.69 9.69
C GLU A 59 -1.66 4.25 9.00
N ILE A 60 -1.75 2.99 8.64
CA ILE A 60 -2.91 2.40 7.99
C ILE A 60 -3.60 1.39 8.87
N SER A 61 -4.92 1.29 8.77
CA SER A 61 -5.71 0.24 9.40
C SER A 61 -6.59 -0.45 8.38
N PRO A 62 -6.34 -1.72 8.07
CA PRO A 62 -7.16 -2.46 7.11
C PRO A 62 -8.61 -2.60 7.58
N LYS A 63 -9.56 -2.32 6.69
CA LYS A 63 -11.00 -2.54 6.93
C LYS A 63 -11.44 -3.97 6.63
N ARG A 64 -10.58 -4.76 6.04
CA ARG A 64 -10.79 -6.16 5.68
C ARG A 64 -9.63 -7.01 6.17
N ARG A 65 -9.81 -8.30 6.12
CA ARG A 65 -8.75 -9.27 6.43
C ARG A 65 -7.67 -9.38 5.35
N THR A 66 -7.83 -8.64 4.27
CA THR A 66 -6.86 -8.55 3.18
C THR A 66 -6.52 -7.11 2.90
N LEU A 67 -5.26 -6.84 2.64
CA LEU A 67 -4.74 -5.55 2.23
C LEU A 67 -4.20 -5.67 0.81
N THR A 68 -4.64 -4.80 -0.08
CA THR A 68 -4.11 -4.72 -1.45
C THR A 68 -3.20 -3.50 -1.57
N ILE A 69 -1.99 -3.73 -2.05
CA ILE A 69 -0.97 -2.70 -2.27
C ILE A 69 -0.58 -2.72 -3.75
N LYS A 70 -0.60 -1.55 -4.36
CA LYS A 70 -0.18 -1.33 -5.75
C LYS A 70 1.00 -0.38 -5.82
N ALA A 71 1.84 -0.55 -6.83
CA ALA A 71 2.86 0.44 -7.15
C ALA A 71 2.21 1.75 -7.62
N GLY A 72 2.68 2.87 -7.09
CA GLY A 72 2.33 4.20 -7.55
C GLY A 72 3.40 4.79 -8.47
N ALA A 73 3.31 6.09 -8.72
CA ALA A 73 4.28 6.79 -9.55
C ALA A 73 5.67 6.76 -8.92
N GLY A 74 6.68 6.55 -9.75
CA GLY A 74 8.08 6.51 -9.32
C GLY A 74 8.48 5.24 -8.56
N TYR A 75 7.58 4.28 -8.40
CA TYR A 75 7.90 3.02 -7.74
C TYR A 75 8.45 2.00 -8.72
N SER A 76 9.61 1.46 -8.44
CA SER A 76 10.19 0.31 -9.13
C SER A 76 9.89 -0.98 -8.39
N SER A 77 10.36 -2.12 -8.90
CA SER A 77 10.23 -3.39 -8.17
C SER A 77 11.06 -3.36 -6.89
N ALA A 78 10.41 -3.44 -5.75
CA ALA A 78 11.07 -3.38 -4.45
C ALA A 78 10.22 -4.10 -3.37
N PRO A 79 10.83 -4.62 -2.32
CA PRO A 79 10.08 -5.23 -1.24
C PRO A 79 9.31 -4.19 -0.41
N VAL A 80 8.14 -4.60 0.05
CA VAL A 80 7.32 -3.87 1.02
C VAL A 80 7.11 -4.72 2.26
N ILE A 81 6.98 -4.09 3.41
CA ILE A 81 6.72 -4.73 4.68
C ILE A 81 5.63 -3.98 5.45
N LEU A 82 4.84 -4.71 6.22
CA LEU A 82 3.92 -4.12 7.20
C LEU A 82 4.52 -4.24 8.59
N LYS A 83 4.72 -3.10 9.24
CA LYS A 83 5.19 -3.03 10.62
C LYS A 83 4.01 -2.73 11.55
N PRO A 84 3.64 -3.65 12.46
CA PRO A 84 2.63 -3.38 13.45
C PRO A 84 3.04 -2.23 14.37
N ILE A 85 2.09 -1.40 14.77
CA ILE A 85 2.33 -0.29 15.69
C ILE A 85 2.14 -0.72 17.13
N ASP A 86 1.28 -1.68 17.37
CA ASP A 86 1.12 -2.27 18.69
C ASP A 86 2.27 -3.23 18.98
N TYR A 87 3.16 -2.83 19.87
CA TYR A 87 4.34 -3.59 20.29
C TYR A 87 4.05 -4.95 20.95
N ARG A 88 2.79 -5.28 21.17
CA ARG A 88 2.40 -6.58 21.72
C ARG A 88 2.52 -7.71 20.71
N GLU A 89 2.54 -7.39 19.44
CA GLU A 89 2.79 -8.35 18.37
C GLU A 89 4.20 -8.12 17.80
N GLU A 90 5.15 -8.95 18.21
CA GLU A 90 6.54 -8.87 17.75
C GLU A 90 6.72 -9.26 16.27
N ASN A 91 5.65 -9.71 15.61
CA ASN A 91 5.73 -10.23 14.27
C ASN A 91 5.33 -9.18 13.23
N ALA A 92 6.32 -8.51 12.66
CA ALA A 92 6.13 -7.87 11.38
C ALA A 92 5.74 -8.94 10.35
N TYR A 93 4.85 -8.60 9.42
CA TYR A 93 4.59 -9.48 8.28
C TYR A 93 5.86 -9.61 7.45
N GLU A 94 6.06 -10.78 6.85
CA GLU A 94 7.23 -10.98 6.00
C GLU A 94 7.23 -10.01 4.81
N PRO A 95 8.40 -9.53 4.39
CA PRO A 95 8.50 -8.67 3.21
C PRO A 95 7.98 -9.36 1.96
N ILE A 96 7.27 -8.60 1.14
CA ILE A 96 6.73 -9.09 -0.13
C ILE A 96 7.25 -8.20 -1.25
N LEU A 97 7.69 -8.82 -2.34
CA LEU A 97 8.12 -8.06 -3.52
C LEU A 97 6.90 -7.44 -4.21
N LEU A 98 6.85 -6.11 -4.20
CA LEU A 98 5.88 -5.36 -5.00
C LEU A 98 6.52 -4.98 -6.33
N THR A 99 5.89 -5.40 -7.42
CA THR A 99 6.31 -5.05 -8.77
C THR A 99 5.37 -4.02 -9.38
N HIS A 100 5.88 -3.25 -10.33
CA HIS A 100 5.11 -2.20 -11.00
C HIS A 100 3.84 -2.74 -11.68
N ASP A 101 3.87 -3.98 -12.15
CA ASP A 101 2.81 -4.57 -12.97
C ASP A 101 1.78 -5.38 -12.18
N LYS A 102 2.08 -5.73 -10.93
CA LYS A 102 1.20 -6.61 -10.14
C LYS A 102 0.94 -6.06 -8.75
N PRO A 103 -0.32 -5.83 -8.40
CA PRO A 103 -0.65 -5.59 -7.00
C PRO A 103 -0.34 -6.82 -6.15
N VAL A 104 0.01 -6.60 -4.89
CA VAL A 104 0.13 -7.65 -3.89
C VAL A 104 -1.08 -7.62 -2.96
N THR A 105 -1.54 -8.79 -2.56
CA THR A 105 -2.59 -8.94 -1.56
C THR A 105 -2.03 -9.71 -0.37
N ILE A 106 -2.17 -9.15 0.80
CA ILE A 106 -1.61 -9.67 2.05
C ILE A 106 -2.77 -9.98 2.99
N ASP A 107 -2.74 -11.15 3.62
CA ASP A 107 -3.66 -11.47 4.72
C ASP A 107 -3.22 -10.69 5.96
N VAL A 108 -4.13 -9.93 6.54
CA VAL A 108 -3.83 -9.02 7.66
C VAL A 108 -4.91 -9.13 8.75
N GLU A 109 -4.57 -8.69 9.95
CA GLU A 109 -5.53 -8.51 11.01
C GLU A 109 -6.36 -7.24 10.78
N LYS A 110 -7.68 -7.42 10.69
CA LYS A 110 -8.61 -6.31 10.52
C LYS A 110 -8.59 -5.38 11.73
N GLY A 111 -8.47 -4.09 11.47
CA GLY A 111 -8.53 -3.06 12.51
C GLY A 111 -7.23 -2.81 13.27
N ALA A 112 -6.19 -3.59 13.04
CA ALA A 112 -4.86 -3.29 13.54
C ALA A 112 -4.24 -2.12 12.79
N TRP A 113 -3.32 -1.42 13.43
CA TRP A 113 -2.59 -0.31 12.83
C TRP A 113 -1.19 -0.71 12.44
N PHE A 114 -0.80 -0.32 11.22
CA PHE A 114 0.50 -0.64 10.63
C PHE A 114 1.15 0.59 10.00
N LYS A 115 2.47 0.61 10.00
CA LYS A 115 3.26 1.40 9.05
C LYS A 115 3.68 0.52 7.87
N ILE A 116 3.81 1.13 6.70
CA ILE A 116 4.34 0.44 5.52
C ILE A 116 5.79 0.85 5.35
N GLY A 117 6.66 -0.13 5.24
CA GLY A 117 8.06 0.06 4.87
C GLY A 117 8.29 -0.29 3.41
N VAL A 118 9.14 0.47 2.76
CA VAL A 118 9.65 0.20 1.41
C VAL A 118 11.17 0.20 1.44
N ALA A 119 11.77 -0.66 0.63
CA ALA A 119 13.21 -0.71 0.47
C ALA A 119 13.58 -0.52 -1.01
N ILE A 120 14.17 0.61 -1.33
CA ILE A 120 14.57 0.99 -2.70
C ILE A 120 16.00 1.49 -2.65
N ASP A 121 16.85 0.96 -3.54
CA ASP A 121 18.19 1.49 -3.71
C ASP A 121 18.16 2.85 -4.40
N ASN A 122 18.85 3.81 -3.82
CA ASN A 122 19.08 5.11 -4.44
C ASN A 122 20.56 5.51 -4.33
N PRO A 123 21.41 5.02 -5.23
CA PRO A 123 22.80 5.43 -5.25
C PRO A 123 23.02 6.84 -5.79
N ALA A 124 21.98 7.53 -6.26
CA ALA A 124 22.07 8.86 -6.84
C ALA A 124 22.36 9.95 -5.80
N ASP A 125 22.82 11.11 -6.28
CA ASP A 125 23.11 12.29 -5.44
C ASP A 125 21.86 13.08 -5.04
N THR A 126 20.69 12.71 -5.56
CA THR A 126 19.41 13.36 -5.30
C THR A 126 18.40 12.40 -4.70
N PRO A 127 17.49 12.86 -3.81
CA PRO A 127 16.41 12.04 -3.30
C PRO A 127 15.47 11.56 -4.42
N ILE A 128 14.91 10.37 -4.25
CA ILE A 128 13.89 9.80 -5.15
C ILE A 128 12.55 9.86 -4.42
N ALA A 129 11.52 10.38 -5.11
CA ALA A 129 10.15 10.26 -4.68
C ALA A 129 9.54 8.99 -5.24
N ALA A 130 8.92 8.18 -4.39
CA ALA A 130 8.20 6.98 -4.76
C ALA A 130 6.86 6.93 -4.05
N SER A 131 5.88 6.30 -4.65
CA SER A 131 4.57 6.16 -4.05
C SER A 131 4.02 4.75 -4.19
N ILE A 132 3.17 4.37 -3.24
CA ILE A 132 2.35 3.16 -3.29
C ILE A 132 0.89 3.54 -3.10
N ILE A 133 0.00 2.69 -3.56
CA ILE A 133 -1.44 2.84 -3.42
C ILE A 133 -1.94 1.70 -2.56
N VAL A 134 -2.63 2.01 -1.47
CA VAL A 134 -3.27 1.05 -0.58
C VAL A 134 -4.78 1.17 -0.66
N GLU A 135 -5.47 0.05 -0.63
CA GLU A 135 -6.92 -0.02 -0.79
C GLU A 135 -7.61 -0.52 0.48
N ASN A 136 -8.80 0.00 0.74
CA ASN A 136 -9.67 -0.41 1.85
C ASN A 136 -9.02 -0.25 3.23
N VAL A 137 -8.44 0.90 3.48
CA VAL A 137 -7.79 1.22 4.75
C VAL A 137 -8.32 2.53 5.32
N ASP A 138 -8.24 2.66 6.64
CA ASP A 138 -8.24 3.95 7.31
C ASP A 138 -6.81 4.46 7.44
N ILE A 139 -6.63 5.77 7.38
CA ILE A 139 -5.31 6.42 7.50
C ILE A 139 -5.34 7.43 8.64
N ARG A 140 -4.25 7.48 9.39
CA ARG A 140 -3.96 8.54 10.34
C ARG A 140 -2.49 8.95 10.25
N ILE A 141 -2.22 10.16 10.66
CA ILE A 141 -0.87 10.69 10.82
C ILE A 141 -0.71 11.04 12.30
N GLU A 142 0.32 10.50 12.92
CA GLU A 142 0.68 10.91 14.28
C GLU A 142 1.56 12.14 14.31
#